data_0c9d4d0264813d3d495ddfe2f28dd3f7
#
_entry.id   0c9d4d0264813d3d495ddfe2f28dd3f7
#
_cell.length_a   1.000
_cell.length_b   1.000
_cell.length_c   1.000
_cell.angle_alpha   90.00
_cell.angle_beta   90.00
_cell.angle_gamma   90.00
#
_symmetry.space_group_name_H-M   'P 1'
#
loop_
_entity.id
_entity.type
_entity.pdbx_description
1 polymer ?
#
loop_
_entity_poly.entity_id
_entity_poly.type
_entity_poly.pdbx_seq_one_letter_code
_entity_poly.pdbx_strand_id
1 'polypeptide(L)'
;MTNAGFGKPENGFRVHKRSLEPTTMALGVERTPIDRFFVCNVDDAPQVDPSEWVLTVTGAAAATQVSLSLVDLQTLPQHEVGAWLECAGNGRRLFELVDGHMPSTLEADTQWTLGAMGMASWRGPRLADVLALAEPTAAAAWVSPRGLDRDNVEGEPPRMCMPIDKALDPDTLIALEMNGQPLAAAHGAPARVLVPGWIGAYSMKWVEQIDIAAEWVPSWRNDVYYRLRDPDGTDHGPATTHPVKSSLALEWGEVVPAGPVEIVGYARSGTGRVTAVEWSLDDGPWHAAALVELPGRWAWTPFRIRAELAPGQHQIRTRATDSNGDTQPDSVSYNPSTILWNAVTPHALVAQ
;
A
#
# COMPACT_ATOMS: atom_id res chain seq x y z
N MET A 1 9.08 -20.95 -2.11
CA MET A 1 9.82 -20.20 -1.06
C MET A 1 9.09 -20.36 0.24
N THR A 2 9.78 -20.44 1.36
CA THR A 2 9.17 -20.46 2.69
C THR A 2 9.14 -19.03 3.25
N ASN A 3 8.26 -18.74 4.20
CA ASN A 3 8.19 -17.45 4.90
C ASN A 3 9.55 -17.06 5.51
N ALA A 4 10.36 -18.05 5.90
CA ALA A 4 11.70 -17.85 6.46
C ALA A 4 12.66 -17.12 5.50
N GLY A 5 12.53 -17.30 4.18
CA GLY A 5 13.31 -16.55 3.19
C GLY A 5 13.05 -15.04 3.17
N PHE A 6 11.95 -14.59 3.79
CA PHE A 6 11.61 -13.18 3.95
C PHE A 6 11.85 -12.66 5.39
N GLY A 7 12.44 -13.46 6.28
CA GLY A 7 12.58 -13.14 7.70
C GLY A 7 11.22 -13.06 8.43
N LYS A 8 10.23 -13.84 8.00
CA LYS A 8 8.87 -13.87 8.56
C LYS A 8 8.59 -15.19 9.27
N PRO A 9 7.67 -15.20 10.28
CA PRO A 9 7.21 -16.45 10.90
C PRO A 9 6.60 -17.42 9.88
N GLU A 10 6.70 -18.73 10.17
CA GLU A 10 6.15 -19.75 9.27
C GLU A 10 4.62 -19.69 9.17
N ASN A 11 3.95 -19.25 10.23
CA ASN A 11 2.48 -19.20 10.32
C ASN A 11 1.93 -17.79 10.15
N GLY A 12 0.69 -17.69 9.68
CA GLY A 12 -0.05 -16.42 9.60
C GLY A 12 0.15 -15.66 8.30
N PHE A 13 0.64 -16.34 7.24
CA PHE A 13 0.77 -15.78 5.89
C PHE A 13 0.25 -16.74 4.84
N ARG A 14 -0.37 -16.18 3.79
CA ARG A 14 -0.51 -16.83 2.49
C ARG A 14 0.71 -16.49 1.64
N VAL A 15 1.31 -17.52 1.05
CA VAL A 15 2.47 -17.37 0.18
C VAL A 15 2.00 -17.23 -1.27
N HIS A 16 2.38 -16.15 -1.92
CA HIS A 16 2.11 -15.88 -3.31
C HIS A 16 3.43 -15.70 -4.07
N LYS A 17 3.97 -16.76 -4.63
CA LYS A 17 5.27 -16.70 -5.34
C LYS A 17 6.35 -15.94 -4.51
N ARG A 18 6.63 -14.69 -4.84
CA ARG A 18 7.62 -13.81 -4.18
C ARG A 18 6.98 -12.81 -3.19
N SER A 19 5.72 -13.01 -2.86
CA SER A 19 4.96 -12.11 -1.99
C SER A 19 4.32 -12.86 -0.84
N LEU A 20 4.11 -12.17 0.29
CA LEU A 20 3.48 -12.71 1.49
C LEU A 20 2.31 -11.84 1.90
N GLU A 21 1.15 -12.45 2.04
CA GLU A 21 -0.06 -11.83 2.56
C GLU A 21 -0.29 -12.28 4.01
N PRO A 22 -0.20 -11.38 5.00
CA PRO A 22 -0.55 -11.73 6.37
C PRO A 22 -2.07 -11.98 6.49
N THR A 23 -2.45 -12.77 7.48
CA THR A 23 -3.85 -12.81 7.91
C THR A 23 -4.26 -11.43 8.43
N THR A 24 -5.48 -11.00 8.11
CA THR A 24 -5.96 -9.65 8.49
C THR A 24 -6.03 -9.45 10.00
N MET A 25 -6.24 -10.52 10.77
CA MET A 25 -6.20 -10.49 12.23
C MET A 25 -4.81 -10.16 12.81
N ALA A 26 -3.74 -10.44 12.06
CA ALA A 26 -2.37 -10.22 12.52
C ALA A 26 -1.87 -8.78 12.31
N LEU A 27 -2.67 -7.89 11.68
CA LEU A 27 -2.23 -6.53 11.31
C LEU A 27 -2.04 -5.59 12.51
N GLY A 28 -2.61 -5.92 13.68
CA GLY A 28 -2.57 -5.05 14.86
C GLY A 28 -3.48 -3.83 14.72
N VAL A 29 -3.94 -3.27 15.83
CA VAL A 29 -4.89 -2.15 15.81
C VAL A 29 -4.20 -0.83 15.47
N GLU A 30 -3.14 -0.49 16.17
CA GLU A 30 -2.44 0.79 16.01
C GLU A 30 -1.31 0.72 14.99
N ARG A 31 -0.61 -0.41 14.98
CA ARG A 31 0.61 -0.60 14.18
C ARG A 31 0.80 -2.06 13.85
N THR A 32 1.12 -2.35 12.61
CA THR A 32 1.43 -3.71 12.17
C THR A 32 2.86 -4.07 12.58
N PRO A 33 3.08 -5.16 13.32
CA PRO A 33 4.42 -5.65 13.62
C PRO A 33 5.22 -5.90 12.34
N ILE A 34 6.53 -5.60 12.34
CA ILE A 34 7.37 -5.76 11.14
C ILE A 34 7.30 -7.19 10.61
N ASP A 35 7.32 -8.18 11.52
CA ASP A 35 7.24 -9.60 11.18
C ASP A 35 5.86 -10.05 10.67
N ARG A 36 4.84 -9.18 10.74
CA ARG A 36 3.47 -9.39 10.24
C ARG A 36 3.09 -8.46 9.08
N PHE A 37 3.97 -7.56 8.70
CA PHE A 37 3.72 -6.65 7.57
C PHE A 37 3.82 -7.42 6.24
N PHE A 38 2.93 -7.12 5.30
CA PHE A 38 2.93 -7.78 3.98
C PHE A 38 4.23 -7.55 3.21
N VAL A 39 4.58 -8.50 2.36
CA VAL A 39 5.69 -8.39 1.40
C VAL A 39 5.13 -8.51 0.00
N CYS A 40 5.39 -7.50 -0.83
CA CYS A 40 5.07 -7.51 -2.25
C CYS A 40 6.37 -7.32 -3.04
N ASN A 41 6.76 -8.35 -3.76
CA ASN A 41 7.95 -8.35 -4.60
C ASN A 41 7.60 -8.85 -5.99
N VAL A 42 8.23 -8.28 -7.01
CA VAL A 42 8.15 -8.77 -8.39
C VAL A 42 9.31 -9.69 -8.73
N ASP A 43 10.45 -9.46 -8.08
CA ASP A 43 11.63 -10.31 -8.15
C ASP A 43 12.16 -10.63 -6.75
N ASP A 44 13.20 -11.43 -6.65
CA ASP A 44 13.85 -11.70 -5.38
C ASP A 44 14.44 -10.41 -4.81
N ALA A 45 14.41 -10.26 -3.48
CA ALA A 45 14.98 -9.11 -2.83
C ALA A 45 16.49 -9.04 -3.11
N PRO A 46 16.99 -7.90 -3.62
CA PRO A 46 18.41 -7.75 -3.88
C PRO A 46 19.20 -7.85 -2.57
N GLN A 47 20.37 -8.47 -2.67
CA GLN A 47 21.32 -8.48 -1.55
C GLN A 47 22.16 -7.22 -1.64
N VAL A 48 21.93 -6.30 -0.74
CA VAL A 48 22.56 -4.97 -0.72
C VAL A 48 23.46 -4.87 0.49
N ASP A 49 24.74 -4.57 0.29
CA ASP A 49 25.62 -4.16 1.37
C ASP A 49 25.36 -2.67 1.69
N PRO A 50 24.86 -2.32 2.87
CA PRO A 50 24.56 -0.94 3.22
C PRO A 50 25.81 -0.02 3.21
N SER A 51 27.02 -0.59 3.38
CA SER A 51 28.26 0.19 3.37
C SER A 51 28.74 0.57 1.96
N GLU A 52 28.30 -0.15 0.93
CA GLU A 52 28.63 0.10 -0.46
C GLU A 52 27.48 0.75 -1.23
N TRP A 53 26.27 0.76 -0.63
CA TRP A 53 25.10 1.29 -1.28
C TRP A 53 25.14 2.81 -1.40
N VAL A 54 24.67 3.31 -2.55
CA VAL A 54 24.61 4.74 -2.88
C VAL A 54 23.27 5.05 -3.54
N LEU A 55 22.64 6.13 -3.10
CA LEU A 55 21.51 6.75 -3.80
C LEU A 55 22.00 7.85 -4.72
N THR A 56 21.74 7.72 -6.01
CA THR A 56 22.06 8.76 -7.01
C THR A 56 20.82 9.60 -7.29
N VAL A 57 20.92 10.93 -7.13
CA VAL A 57 19.91 11.89 -7.58
C VAL A 57 20.45 12.63 -8.78
N THR A 58 19.72 12.60 -9.91
CA THR A 58 20.18 13.08 -11.22
C THR A 58 18.97 13.48 -12.08
N GLY A 59 19.19 13.68 -13.37
CA GLY A 59 18.13 13.89 -14.36
C GLY A 59 18.23 15.22 -15.09
N ALA A 60 17.50 15.36 -16.19
CA ALA A 60 17.58 16.52 -17.08
C ALA A 60 17.14 17.85 -16.43
N ALA A 61 16.38 17.79 -15.35
CA ALA A 61 15.94 18.97 -14.60
C ALA A 61 16.64 19.10 -13.24
N ALA A 62 17.75 18.41 -13.02
CA ALA A 62 18.69 18.62 -11.92
C ALA A 62 19.87 19.46 -12.41
N ALA A 63 20.27 20.50 -11.68
CA ALA A 63 21.44 21.31 -12.05
C ALA A 63 22.73 20.57 -11.75
N THR A 64 22.73 19.67 -10.75
CA THR A 64 23.88 18.84 -10.39
C THR A 64 23.42 17.41 -10.09
N GLN A 65 24.33 16.46 -10.31
CA GLN A 65 24.15 15.09 -9.85
C GLN A 65 24.77 14.95 -8.47
N VAL A 66 24.06 14.29 -7.57
CA VAL A 66 24.57 13.95 -6.24
C VAL A 66 24.52 12.44 -6.01
N SER A 67 25.49 11.95 -5.24
CA SER A 67 25.53 10.55 -4.79
C SER A 67 25.62 10.55 -3.27
N LEU A 68 24.69 9.88 -2.62
CA LEU A 68 24.52 9.89 -1.18
C LEU A 68 24.66 8.47 -0.64
N SER A 69 25.59 8.28 0.29
CA SER A 69 25.69 7.05 1.07
C SER A 69 24.55 6.97 2.10
N LEU A 70 24.38 5.81 2.72
CA LEU A 70 23.44 5.66 3.84
C LEU A 70 23.78 6.62 4.99
N VAL A 71 25.07 6.83 5.25
CA VAL A 71 25.54 7.78 6.29
C VAL A 71 25.15 9.21 5.94
N ASP A 72 25.30 9.62 4.69
CA ASP A 72 24.89 10.97 4.27
C ASP A 72 23.39 11.18 4.51
N LEU A 73 22.54 10.21 4.13
CA LEU A 73 21.10 10.30 4.39
C LEU A 73 20.77 10.35 5.89
N GLN A 74 21.52 9.65 6.73
CA GLN A 74 21.33 9.68 8.18
C GLN A 74 21.73 11.01 8.82
N THR A 75 22.59 11.81 8.16
CA THR A 75 22.98 13.16 8.64
C THR A 75 21.98 14.25 8.29
N LEU A 76 21.10 14.03 7.31
CA LEU A 76 20.03 14.95 6.98
C LEU A 76 18.98 15.01 8.12
N PRO A 77 18.14 16.08 8.18
CA PRO A 77 17.04 16.15 9.13
C PRO A 77 16.13 14.92 9.00
N GLN A 78 15.94 14.21 10.11
CA GLN A 78 15.13 13.00 10.14
C GLN A 78 13.69 13.34 10.55
N HIS A 79 12.73 12.79 9.81
CA HIS A 79 11.29 12.94 10.04
C HIS A 79 10.66 11.59 10.28
N GLU A 80 9.63 11.55 11.13
CA GLU A 80 8.86 10.35 11.41
C GLU A 80 7.41 10.55 10.97
N VAL A 81 6.90 9.60 10.17
CA VAL A 81 5.54 9.61 9.64
C VAL A 81 4.88 8.28 9.94
N GLY A 82 3.78 8.32 10.72
CA GLY A 82 2.88 7.18 10.84
C GLY A 82 2.00 7.08 9.59
N ALA A 83 2.20 6.02 8.80
CA ALA A 83 1.45 5.84 7.55
C ALA A 83 1.10 4.38 7.28
N TRP A 84 -0.14 4.16 6.84
CA TRP A 84 -0.50 2.89 6.23
C TRP A 84 0.10 2.79 4.81
N LEU A 85 0.36 1.56 4.42
CA LEU A 85 0.81 1.20 3.08
C LEU A 85 -0.07 0.06 2.57
N GLU A 86 -0.51 0.14 1.31
CA GLU A 86 -1.37 -0.87 0.70
C GLU A 86 -0.95 -1.13 -0.75
N CYS A 87 -0.94 -2.41 -1.15
CA CYS A 87 -0.76 -2.78 -2.54
C CYS A 87 -2.00 -2.38 -3.36
N ALA A 88 -1.82 -1.82 -4.56
CA ALA A 88 -2.93 -1.50 -5.45
C ALA A 88 -3.84 -2.70 -5.73
N GLY A 89 -3.28 -3.91 -5.76
CA GLY A 89 -4.01 -5.16 -5.97
C GLY A 89 -4.69 -5.73 -4.71
N ASN A 90 -4.62 -5.06 -3.56
CA ASN A 90 -5.28 -5.54 -2.34
C ASN A 90 -6.80 -5.62 -2.54
N GLY A 91 -7.37 -6.81 -2.43
CA GLY A 91 -8.77 -7.11 -2.79
C GLY A 91 -8.95 -7.61 -4.22
N ARG A 92 -7.87 -7.95 -4.96
CA ARG A 92 -7.98 -8.50 -6.34
C ARG A 92 -8.91 -9.69 -6.45
N ARG A 93 -8.85 -10.60 -5.48
CA ARG A 93 -9.73 -11.77 -5.41
C ARG A 93 -11.22 -11.40 -5.29
N LEU A 94 -11.54 -10.18 -4.83
CA LEU A 94 -12.93 -9.76 -4.65
C LEU A 94 -13.61 -9.45 -5.99
N PHE A 95 -12.89 -9.10 -7.05
CA PHE A 95 -13.44 -9.04 -8.40
C PHE A 95 -14.06 -10.38 -8.84
N GLU A 96 -13.44 -11.50 -8.45
CA GLU A 96 -13.99 -12.84 -8.71
C GLU A 96 -15.08 -13.21 -7.67
N LEU A 97 -14.77 -13.06 -6.39
CA LEU A 97 -15.63 -13.55 -5.30
C LEU A 97 -16.94 -12.78 -5.15
N VAL A 98 -16.95 -11.50 -5.51
CA VAL A 98 -18.12 -10.61 -5.34
C VAL A 98 -18.78 -10.32 -6.69
N ASP A 99 -18.01 -9.95 -7.70
CA ASP A 99 -18.55 -9.52 -9.00
C ASP A 99 -18.54 -10.63 -10.06
N GLY A 100 -17.91 -11.76 -9.79
CA GLY A 100 -17.80 -12.88 -10.73
C GLY A 100 -16.86 -12.61 -11.93
N HIS A 101 -16.09 -11.52 -11.90
CA HIS A 101 -15.09 -11.24 -12.93
C HIS A 101 -13.82 -12.04 -12.67
N MET A 102 -13.26 -12.61 -13.72
CA MET A 102 -11.97 -13.30 -13.60
C MET A 102 -10.89 -12.32 -13.17
N PRO A 103 -10.09 -12.66 -12.14
CA PRO A 103 -8.96 -11.83 -11.75
C PRO A 103 -7.94 -11.79 -12.89
N SER A 104 -7.08 -10.75 -12.88
CA SER A 104 -5.97 -10.66 -13.83
C SER A 104 -5.18 -11.97 -13.89
N THR A 105 -4.91 -12.44 -15.10
CA THR A 105 -4.15 -13.67 -15.37
C THR A 105 -2.66 -13.40 -15.59
N LEU A 106 -2.20 -12.16 -15.48
CA LEU A 106 -0.79 -11.84 -15.59
C LEU A 106 0.00 -12.63 -14.56
N GLU A 107 1.06 -13.29 -15.01
CA GLU A 107 1.84 -14.19 -14.14
C GLU A 107 2.45 -13.46 -12.92
N ALA A 108 2.72 -12.17 -13.06
CA ALA A 108 3.21 -11.31 -11.99
C ALA A 108 2.15 -10.97 -10.94
N ASP A 109 0.86 -11.20 -11.23
CA ASP A 109 -0.22 -10.77 -10.35
C ASP A 109 -0.37 -11.65 -9.14
N THR A 110 -0.19 -11.03 -7.98
CA THR A 110 -0.49 -11.65 -6.70
C THR A 110 -2.00 -11.59 -6.44
N GLN A 111 -2.58 -12.75 -6.17
CA GLN A 111 -4.02 -12.91 -5.92
C GLN A 111 -4.36 -12.55 -4.46
N TRP A 112 -4.18 -11.27 -4.13
CA TRP A 112 -4.46 -10.73 -2.79
C TRP A 112 -5.94 -10.86 -2.40
N THR A 113 -6.20 -11.22 -1.15
CA THR A 113 -7.50 -11.01 -0.51
C THR A 113 -7.55 -9.61 0.11
N LEU A 114 -7.37 -9.45 1.42
CA LEU A 114 -7.46 -8.16 2.12
C LEU A 114 -6.22 -7.85 2.98
N GLY A 115 -5.22 -8.73 3.00
CA GLY A 115 -4.07 -8.62 3.87
C GLY A 115 -2.88 -7.83 3.30
N ALA A 116 -2.93 -7.40 2.02
CA ALA A 116 -1.81 -6.66 1.41
C ALA A 116 -1.78 -5.19 1.85
N MET A 117 -1.87 -4.95 3.15
CA MET A 117 -1.81 -3.64 3.78
C MET A 117 -1.14 -3.72 5.15
N GLY A 118 -0.75 -2.59 5.69
CA GLY A 118 -0.23 -2.48 7.04
C GLY A 118 0.00 -1.02 7.44
N MET A 119 0.02 -0.76 8.74
CA MET A 119 0.32 0.54 9.34
C MET A 119 1.68 0.48 10.02
N ALA A 120 2.55 1.43 9.76
CA ALA A 120 3.85 1.52 10.41
C ALA A 120 4.24 2.97 10.68
N SER A 121 5.20 3.15 11.60
CA SER A 121 5.97 4.38 11.70
C SER A 121 7.18 4.24 10.78
N TRP A 122 7.41 5.25 9.96
CA TRP A 122 8.50 5.33 9.00
C TRP A 122 9.38 6.52 9.34
N ARG A 123 10.70 6.34 9.34
CA ARG A 123 11.63 7.41 9.67
C ARG A 123 12.74 7.53 8.63
N GLY A 124 13.05 8.77 8.25
CA GLY A 124 14.12 9.12 7.32
C GLY A 124 14.07 10.60 6.93
N PRO A 125 14.97 11.07 6.06
CA PRO A 125 14.89 12.42 5.51
C PRO A 125 13.68 12.58 4.60
N ARG A 126 13.15 13.79 4.49
CA ARG A 126 12.14 14.14 3.46
C ARG A 126 12.75 13.95 2.08
N LEU A 127 11.93 13.45 1.16
CA LEU A 127 12.37 13.38 -0.25
C LEU A 127 12.72 14.79 -0.77
N ALA A 128 11.97 15.81 -0.38
CA ALA A 128 12.24 17.21 -0.71
C ALA A 128 13.68 17.65 -0.34
N ASP A 129 14.15 17.29 0.87
CA ASP A 129 15.49 17.65 1.35
C ASP A 129 16.58 16.94 0.53
N VAL A 130 16.33 15.70 0.13
CA VAL A 130 17.23 14.91 -0.73
C VAL A 130 17.28 15.48 -2.14
N LEU A 131 16.13 15.84 -2.73
CA LEU A 131 16.05 16.45 -4.07
C LEU A 131 16.73 17.83 -4.11
N ALA A 132 16.60 18.62 -3.03
CA ALA A 132 17.20 19.93 -2.96
C ALA A 132 18.74 19.93 -3.14
N LEU A 133 19.42 18.84 -2.74
CA LEU A 133 20.85 18.68 -2.93
C LEU A 133 21.27 18.63 -4.42
N ALA A 134 20.37 18.18 -5.30
CA ALA A 134 20.61 18.15 -6.74
C ALA A 134 20.19 19.45 -7.46
N GLU A 135 19.76 20.46 -6.71
CA GLU A 135 19.39 21.78 -7.21
C GLU A 135 18.37 21.70 -8.37
N PRO A 136 17.10 21.27 -8.11
CA PRO A 136 16.08 21.18 -9.14
C PRO A 136 15.91 22.51 -9.87
N THR A 137 15.92 22.48 -11.20
CA THR A 137 15.71 23.67 -12.03
C THR A 137 14.24 24.09 -12.04
N ALA A 138 13.94 25.28 -12.52
CA ALA A 138 12.56 25.74 -12.69
C ALA A 138 11.73 24.88 -13.66
N ALA A 139 12.37 24.03 -14.46
CA ALA A 139 11.70 23.07 -15.36
C ALA A 139 11.32 21.74 -14.68
N ALA A 140 11.75 21.50 -13.44
CA ALA A 140 11.47 20.25 -12.75
C ALA A 140 9.96 20.11 -12.51
N ALA A 141 9.36 19.09 -13.12
CA ALA A 141 7.93 18.80 -13.03
C ALA A 141 7.64 17.36 -12.54
N TRP A 142 8.61 16.45 -12.68
CA TRP A 142 8.46 15.04 -12.40
C TRP A 142 9.65 14.49 -11.61
N VAL A 143 9.36 13.49 -10.78
CA VAL A 143 10.36 12.75 -10.01
C VAL A 143 10.12 11.26 -10.22
N SER A 144 11.18 10.54 -10.60
CA SER A 144 11.07 9.13 -10.96
C SER A 144 12.08 8.27 -10.19
N PRO A 145 11.71 7.75 -9.01
CA PRO A 145 12.51 6.77 -8.29
C PRO A 145 12.64 5.45 -9.05
N ARG A 146 13.80 4.82 -8.94
CA ARG A 146 14.13 3.52 -9.50
C ARG A 146 14.68 2.60 -8.42
N GLY A 147 14.22 1.34 -8.39
CA GLY A 147 14.68 0.30 -7.47
C GLY A 147 15.85 -0.51 -8.04
N LEU A 148 16.51 -1.29 -7.16
CA LEU A 148 17.57 -2.23 -7.52
C LEU A 148 17.06 -3.59 -8.00
N ASP A 149 15.82 -3.95 -7.69
CA ASP A 149 15.18 -5.16 -8.18
C ASP A 149 14.97 -5.07 -9.70
N ARG A 150 14.72 -6.21 -10.34
CA ARG A 150 14.44 -6.27 -11.78
C ARG A 150 12.97 -6.55 -12.01
N ASP A 151 12.39 -5.87 -12.99
CA ASP A 151 11.06 -6.22 -13.45
C ASP A 151 11.15 -7.43 -14.39
N ASN A 152 10.48 -8.53 -14.00
CA ASN A 152 10.48 -9.75 -14.83
C ASN A 152 9.73 -9.55 -16.16
N VAL A 153 8.93 -8.51 -16.32
CA VAL A 153 8.17 -8.24 -17.55
C VAL A 153 9.03 -7.50 -18.58
N GLU A 154 9.81 -6.52 -18.11
CA GLU A 154 10.62 -5.68 -19.01
C GLU A 154 12.13 -5.98 -18.93
N GLY A 155 12.57 -6.66 -17.88
CA GLY A 155 13.98 -6.89 -17.60
C GLY A 155 14.71 -5.64 -17.10
N GLU A 156 13.98 -4.51 -16.95
CA GLU A 156 14.49 -3.24 -16.47
C GLU A 156 14.19 -3.08 -14.97
N PRO A 157 14.98 -2.30 -14.23
CA PRO A 157 14.66 -1.95 -12.87
C PRO A 157 13.30 -1.22 -12.77
N PRO A 158 12.45 -1.55 -11.79
CA PRO A 158 11.15 -0.92 -11.63
C PRO A 158 11.30 0.57 -11.36
N ARG A 159 10.41 1.34 -11.97
CA ARG A 159 10.39 2.81 -11.91
C ARG A 159 8.94 3.29 -11.74
N MET A 160 8.74 4.30 -10.90
CA MET A 160 7.44 4.96 -10.72
C MET A 160 7.61 6.47 -10.78
N CYS A 161 7.09 7.08 -11.84
CA CYS A 161 7.13 8.52 -12.05
C CYS A 161 5.96 9.21 -11.34
N MET A 162 6.23 10.28 -10.58
CA MET A 162 5.23 11.07 -9.87
C MET A 162 5.43 12.57 -10.11
N PRO A 163 4.38 13.42 -10.01
CA PRO A 163 4.53 14.87 -10.02
C PRO A 163 5.46 15.35 -8.92
N ILE A 164 6.21 16.41 -9.20
CA ILE A 164 7.15 16.99 -8.24
C ILE A 164 6.46 17.44 -6.97
N ASP A 165 5.24 17.97 -7.04
CA ASP A 165 4.46 18.41 -5.88
C ASP A 165 4.22 17.27 -4.89
N LYS A 166 4.00 16.03 -5.39
CA LYS A 166 3.87 14.85 -4.53
C LYS A 166 5.21 14.43 -3.94
N ALA A 167 6.29 14.56 -4.68
CA ALA A 167 7.64 14.30 -4.17
C ALA A 167 8.07 15.31 -3.09
N LEU A 168 7.57 16.55 -3.18
CA LEU A 168 7.82 17.62 -2.21
C LEU A 168 6.84 17.64 -1.03
N ASP A 169 5.80 16.79 -1.02
CA ASP A 169 4.89 16.65 0.15
C ASP A 169 5.72 16.38 1.41
N PRO A 170 5.50 17.10 2.53
CA PRO A 170 6.32 17.00 3.73
C PRO A 170 6.33 15.60 4.37
N ASP A 171 5.38 14.74 4.02
CA ASP A 171 5.28 13.38 4.51
C ASP A 171 5.86 12.34 3.53
N THR A 172 6.34 12.75 2.34
CA THR A 172 7.06 11.89 1.42
C THR A 172 8.53 11.76 1.83
N LEU A 173 9.00 10.55 2.15
CA LEU A 173 10.31 10.29 2.75
C LEU A 173 11.19 9.39 1.89
N ILE A 174 12.51 9.49 2.11
CA ILE A 174 13.44 8.38 1.93
C ILE A 174 13.51 7.66 3.29
N ALA A 175 12.67 6.67 3.49
CA ALA A 175 12.60 5.93 4.75
C ALA A 175 13.82 5.00 4.91
N LEU A 176 14.44 5.07 6.07
CA LEU A 176 15.58 4.26 6.50
C LEU A 176 15.19 3.29 7.61
N GLU A 177 14.13 3.63 8.36
CA GLU A 177 13.64 2.84 9.48
C GLU A 177 12.13 2.59 9.36
N MET A 178 11.71 1.48 9.94
CA MET A 178 10.32 1.05 10.08
C MET A 178 10.07 0.60 11.51
N ASN A 179 9.07 1.19 12.19
CA ASN A 179 8.74 0.90 13.59
C ASN A 179 9.94 1.01 14.53
N GLY A 180 10.81 2.01 14.35
CA GLY A 180 11.99 2.27 15.18
C GLY A 180 13.16 1.30 14.97
N GLN A 181 13.15 0.53 13.91
CA GLN A 181 14.23 -0.39 13.53
C GLN A 181 14.71 -0.08 12.10
N PRO A 182 15.98 -0.31 11.76
CA PRO A 182 16.43 -0.27 10.38
C PRO A 182 15.56 -1.15 9.49
N LEU A 183 15.37 -0.74 8.24
CA LEU A 183 14.58 -1.51 7.29
C LEU A 183 15.13 -2.93 7.15
N ALA A 184 14.23 -3.92 7.18
CA ALA A 184 14.57 -5.28 6.76
C ALA A 184 14.69 -5.37 5.24
N ALA A 185 15.46 -6.34 4.72
CA ALA A 185 15.63 -6.57 3.28
C ALA A 185 14.29 -6.67 2.55
N ALA A 186 13.32 -7.44 3.07
CA ALA A 186 11.99 -7.60 2.50
C ALA A 186 11.18 -6.29 2.41
N HIS A 187 11.53 -5.30 3.22
CA HIS A 187 10.88 -3.99 3.27
C HIS A 187 11.67 -2.87 2.59
N GLY A 188 12.77 -3.20 1.91
CA GLY A 188 13.49 -2.28 1.05
C GLY A 188 14.80 -1.73 1.61
N ALA A 189 15.47 -2.44 2.57
CA ALA A 189 16.78 -2.00 3.06
C ALA A 189 17.80 -1.83 1.93
N PRO A 190 18.71 -0.83 2.03
CA PRO A 190 18.90 0.07 3.15
C PRO A 190 17.95 1.29 3.15
N ALA A 191 17.32 1.61 2.03
CA ALA A 191 16.42 2.75 1.88
C ALA A 191 15.27 2.45 0.92
N ARG A 192 14.11 3.05 1.22
CA ARG A 192 12.95 3.05 0.32
C ARG A 192 12.32 4.43 0.23
N VAL A 193 11.66 4.71 -0.88
CA VAL A 193 10.71 5.83 -0.94
C VAL A 193 9.46 5.46 -0.14
N LEU A 194 8.89 6.40 0.59
CA LEU A 194 7.57 6.31 1.19
C LEU A 194 6.70 7.43 0.61
N VAL A 195 5.57 7.07 0.00
CA VAL A 195 4.61 8.01 -0.59
C VAL A 195 3.24 7.76 0.04
N PRO A 196 2.93 8.39 1.19
CA PRO A 196 1.71 8.12 1.93
C PRO A 196 0.44 8.46 1.14
N GLY A 197 -0.60 7.64 1.31
CA GLY A 197 -1.90 7.79 0.66
C GLY A 197 -1.96 7.30 -0.79
N TRP A 198 -0.79 7.02 -1.40
CA TRP A 198 -0.69 6.50 -2.77
C TRP A 198 -0.52 4.98 -2.78
N ILE A 199 -0.80 4.35 -3.93
CA ILE A 199 -0.60 2.90 -4.09
C ILE A 199 0.84 2.51 -3.75
N GLY A 200 1.00 1.33 -3.12
CA GLY A 200 2.28 0.87 -2.59
C GLY A 200 3.42 0.82 -3.61
N ALA A 201 3.12 0.78 -4.91
CA ALA A 201 4.10 0.79 -5.98
C ALA A 201 4.97 2.07 -6.00
N TYR A 202 4.41 3.22 -5.63
CA TYR A 202 5.19 4.47 -5.53
C TYR A 202 6.13 4.49 -4.34
N SER A 203 5.86 3.69 -3.32
CA SER A 203 6.76 3.51 -2.18
C SER A 203 7.88 2.54 -2.53
N MET A 204 8.71 2.92 -3.50
CA MET A 204 9.76 2.11 -4.13
C MET A 204 10.77 1.60 -3.12
N LYS A 205 10.95 0.26 -3.07
CA LYS A 205 11.94 -0.43 -2.23
C LYS A 205 13.30 -0.42 -2.89
N TRP A 206 14.36 -0.58 -2.08
CA TRP A 206 15.74 -0.69 -2.58
C TRP A 206 16.09 0.42 -3.57
N VAL A 207 15.64 1.65 -3.28
CA VAL A 207 15.85 2.78 -4.19
C VAL A 207 17.33 3.03 -4.42
N GLU A 208 17.76 3.12 -5.69
CA GLU A 208 19.16 3.37 -6.06
C GLU A 208 19.35 4.68 -6.82
N GLN A 209 18.31 5.12 -7.51
CA GLN A 209 18.35 6.33 -8.32
C GLN A 209 17.04 7.08 -8.25
N ILE A 210 17.10 8.40 -8.29
CA ILE A 210 15.97 9.30 -8.45
C ILE A 210 16.27 10.26 -9.56
N ASP A 211 15.43 10.26 -10.61
CA ASP A 211 15.54 11.19 -11.72
C ASP A 211 14.60 12.39 -11.49
N ILE A 212 15.12 13.60 -11.63
CA ILE A 212 14.36 14.85 -11.68
C ILE A 212 14.20 15.24 -13.14
N ALA A 213 12.97 15.35 -13.63
CA ALA A 213 12.68 15.52 -15.04
C ALA A 213 11.71 16.68 -15.30
N ALA A 214 11.85 17.31 -16.48
CA ALA A 214 10.89 18.31 -16.96
C ALA A 214 9.65 17.68 -17.59
N GLU A 215 9.78 16.45 -18.08
CA GLU A 215 8.72 15.69 -18.75
C GLU A 215 8.50 14.36 -18.04
N TRP A 216 7.33 13.75 -18.31
CA TRP A 216 7.01 12.42 -17.83
C TRP A 216 8.10 11.41 -18.21
N VAL A 217 8.54 10.62 -17.22
CA VAL A 217 9.50 9.52 -17.44
C VAL A 217 8.70 8.23 -17.62
N PRO A 218 8.66 7.68 -18.86
CA PRO A 218 7.84 6.51 -19.14
C PRO A 218 8.33 5.28 -18.37
N SER A 219 7.39 4.43 -17.98
CA SER A 219 7.69 3.09 -17.51
C SER A 219 6.49 2.17 -17.76
N TRP A 220 6.73 0.90 -18.00
CA TRP A 220 5.66 -0.08 -18.15
C TRP A 220 4.70 -0.06 -16.95
N ARG A 221 5.24 0.16 -15.75
CA ARG A 221 4.42 0.19 -14.52
C ARG A 221 3.44 1.34 -14.50
N ASN A 222 3.87 2.57 -14.84
CA ASN A 222 2.98 3.73 -14.87
C ASN A 222 2.06 3.75 -16.09
N ASP A 223 2.56 3.31 -17.25
CA ASP A 223 1.89 3.55 -18.54
C ASP A 223 1.03 2.36 -18.97
N VAL A 224 1.29 1.18 -18.40
CA VAL A 224 0.56 -0.05 -18.75
C VAL A 224 -0.07 -0.69 -17.53
N TYR A 225 0.73 -1.10 -16.52
CA TYR A 225 0.25 -1.97 -15.45
C TYR A 225 -0.62 -1.24 -14.42
N TYR A 226 -0.15 -0.10 -13.89
CA TYR A 226 -0.90 0.72 -12.93
C TYR A 226 -1.68 1.84 -13.63
N ARG A 227 -2.25 1.55 -14.80
CA ARG A 227 -3.09 2.48 -15.55
C ARG A 227 -4.54 2.04 -15.49
N LEU A 228 -5.39 2.96 -15.04
CA LEU A 228 -6.82 2.69 -14.91
C LEU A 228 -7.47 2.79 -16.27
N ARG A 229 -8.12 1.71 -16.69
CA ARG A 229 -8.88 1.65 -17.94
C ARG A 229 -10.19 0.93 -17.69
N ASP A 230 -11.24 1.40 -18.32
CA ASP A 230 -12.51 0.68 -18.38
C ASP A 230 -12.41 -0.50 -19.36
N PRO A 231 -13.35 -1.46 -19.31
CA PRO A 231 -13.39 -2.58 -20.26
C PRO A 231 -13.51 -2.17 -21.73
N ASP A 232 -14.08 -0.99 -22.01
CA ASP A 232 -14.20 -0.42 -23.35
C ASP A 232 -12.91 0.28 -23.83
N GLY A 233 -11.88 0.34 -22.98
CA GLY A 233 -10.60 0.96 -23.27
C GLY A 233 -10.47 2.43 -22.88
N THR A 234 -11.53 3.04 -22.32
CA THR A 234 -11.46 4.43 -21.81
C THR A 234 -10.36 4.53 -20.77
N ASP A 235 -9.44 5.47 -20.96
CA ASP A 235 -8.24 5.64 -20.15
C ASP A 235 -8.43 6.76 -19.13
N HIS A 236 -8.28 6.43 -17.84
CA HIS A 236 -8.38 7.36 -16.70
C HIS A 236 -7.02 7.79 -16.14
N GLY A 237 -5.94 7.39 -16.79
CA GLY A 237 -4.58 7.73 -16.36
C GLY A 237 -3.96 6.75 -15.35
N PRO A 238 -2.78 7.09 -14.81
CA PRO A 238 -2.11 6.22 -13.85
C PRO A 238 -2.86 6.16 -12.52
N ALA A 239 -2.97 4.97 -11.96
CA ALA A 239 -3.45 4.78 -10.60
C ALA A 239 -2.44 5.39 -9.62
N THR A 240 -2.88 6.31 -8.79
CA THR A 240 -2.04 7.02 -7.82
C THR A 240 -2.58 6.86 -6.39
N THR A 241 -3.60 7.62 -6.06
CA THR A 241 -4.20 7.71 -4.73
C THR A 241 -5.14 6.54 -4.46
N HIS A 242 -5.05 5.95 -3.29
CA HIS A 242 -6.04 4.98 -2.84
C HIS A 242 -7.38 5.65 -2.55
N PRO A 243 -8.49 5.13 -3.08
CA PRO A 243 -9.82 5.58 -2.67
C PRO A 243 -10.13 5.18 -1.23
N VAL A 244 -11.17 5.80 -0.65
CA VAL A 244 -11.68 5.40 0.67
C VAL A 244 -12.10 3.92 0.67
N LYS A 245 -11.71 3.19 1.73
CA LYS A 245 -11.94 1.75 1.83
C LYS A 245 -11.96 1.30 3.28
N SER A 246 -12.87 0.37 3.61
CA SER A 246 -12.88 -0.40 4.86
C SER A 246 -12.68 -1.88 4.59
N SER A 247 -12.13 -2.59 5.57
CA SER A 247 -11.91 -4.04 5.53
C SER A 247 -12.07 -4.60 6.93
N LEU A 248 -12.70 -5.76 7.08
CA LEU A 248 -12.75 -6.47 8.36
C LEU A 248 -11.45 -7.23 8.62
N ALA A 249 -11.07 -7.33 9.88
CA ALA A 249 -9.96 -8.16 10.35
C ALA A 249 -10.42 -9.63 10.50
N LEU A 250 -11.05 -10.14 9.47
CA LEU A 250 -11.52 -11.52 9.35
C LEU A 250 -11.03 -12.14 8.04
N GLU A 251 -10.79 -13.43 8.05
CA GLU A 251 -10.57 -14.17 6.82
C GLU A 251 -11.90 -14.43 6.11
N TRP A 252 -11.86 -14.55 4.79
CA TRP A 252 -13.07 -14.83 4.00
C TRP A 252 -13.64 -16.20 4.35
N GLY A 253 -14.86 -16.25 4.84
CA GLY A 253 -15.51 -17.47 5.29
C GLY A 253 -15.05 -17.97 6.67
N GLU A 254 -14.45 -17.11 7.47
CA GLU A 254 -13.97 -17.47 8.82
C GLU A 254 -15.08 -18.00 9.69
N VAL A 255 -14.74 -19.00 10.53
CA VAL A 255 -15.64 -19.53 11.55
C VAL A 255 -15.44 -18.76 12.85
N VAL A 256 -16.52 -18.16 13.35
CA VAL A 256 -16.55 -17.40 14.60
C VAL A 256 -17.57 -17.96 15.56
N PRO A 257 -17.47 -17.71 16.89
CA PRO A 257 -18.50 -18.12 17.83
C PRO A 257 -19.88 -17.52 17.49
N ALA A 258 -20.94 -18.30 17.63
CA ALA A 258 -22.31 -17.76 17.62
C ALA A 258 -22.58 -16.97 18.90
N GLY A 259 -23.53 -16.03 18.86
CA GLY A 259 -23.85 -15.11 19.95
C GLY A 259 -23.21 -13.74 19.80
N PRO A 260 -22.96 -13.02 20.91
CA PRO A 260 -22.36 -11.69 20.86
C PRO A 260 -20.89 -11.75 20.43
N VAL A 261 -20.55 -11.05 19.34
CA VAL A 261 -19.17 -10.94 18.81
C VAL A 261 -18.75 -9.49 18.68
N GLU A 262 -17.45 -9.25 18.94
CA GLU A 262 -16.80 -7.99 18.57
C GLU A 262 -15.83 -8.25 17.44
N ILE A 263 -16.01 -7.56 16.32
CA ILE A 263 -15.18 -7.68 15.12
C ILE A 263 -14.45 -6.36 14.90
N VAL A 264 -13.14 -6.43 14.68
CA VAL A 264 -12.30 -5.29 14.34
C VAL A 264 -12.25 -5.14 12.84
N GLY A 265 -12.10 -3.89 12.37
CA GLY A 265 -11.80 -3.58 11.00
C GLY A 265 -10.88 -2.37 10.89
N TYR A 266 -10.44 -2.09 9.68
CA TYR A 266 -9.55 -0.97 9.35
C TYR A 266 -10.14 -0.18 8.18
N ALA A 267 -10.22 1.13 8.35
CA ALA A 267 -10.64 2.03 7.29
C ALA A 267 -9.54 3.05 6.99
N ARG A 268 -9.45 3.46 5.74
CA ARG A 268 -8.40 4.36 5.24
C ARG A 268 -8.84 5.08 3.98
N SER A 269 -8.25 6.24 3.74
CA SER A 269 -8.40 7.01 2.51
C SER A 269 -7.07 7.69 2.17
N GLY A 270 -6.73 7.74 0.90
CA GLY A 270 -5.56 8.47 0.39
C GLY A 270 -5.84 9.95 0.14
N THR A 271 -7.09 10.40 0.29
CA THR A 271 -7.53 11.77 0.06
C THR A 271 -7.89 12.53 1.32
N GLY A 272 -8.40 11.81 2.35
CA GLY A 272 -8.86 12.42 3.59
C GLY A 272 -8.76 11.48 4.78
N ARG A 273 -9.12 11.96 5.98
CA ARG A 273 -9.27 11.09 7.16
C ARG A 273 -10.63 10.43 7.11
N VAL A 274 -10.71 9.17 7.48
CA VAL A 274 -12.00 8.51 7.67
C VAL A 274 -12.74 9.13 8.86
N THR A 275 -13.97 9.56 8.62
CA THR A 275 -14.85 10.24 9.61
C THR A 275 -16.01 9.38 10.05
N ALA A 276 -16.39 8.40 9.24
CA ALA A 276 -17.45 7.45 9.58
C ALA A 276 -17.18 6.08 8.99
N VAL A 277 -17.60 5.05 9.69
CA VAL A 277 -17.76 3.68 9.17
C VAL A 277 -19.13 3.18 9.62
N GLU A 278 -19.89 2.68 8.67
CA GLU A 278 -21.16 2.01 8.90
C GLU A 278 -21.02 0.52 8.57
N TRP A 279 -21.83 -0.30 9.19
CA TRP A 279 -21.87 -1.74 8.96
C TRP A 279 -23.32 -2.26 8.89
N SER A 280 -23.51 -3.34 8.16
CA SER A 280 -24.80 -4.04 7.99
C SER A 280 -24.57 -5.55 8.06
N LEU A 281 -25.45 -6.26 8.77
CA LEU A 281 -25.49 -7.72 8.87
C LEU A 281 -26.63 -8.24 7.98
N ASP A 282 -26.33 -9.22 7.12
CA ASP A 282 -27.31 -9.95 6.29
C ASP A 282 -28.31 -9.04 5.56
N ASP A 283 -27.78 -8.00 4.91
CA ASP A 283 -28.56 -6.97 4.20
C ASP A 283 -29.55 -6.19 5.07
N GLY A 284 -29.37 -6.24 6.40
CA GLY A 284 -30.15 -5.47 7.36
C GLY A 284 -29.82 -3.97 7.35
N PRO A 285 -30.33 -3.21 8.34
CA PRO A 285 -30.07 -1.77 8.42
C PRO A 285 -28.59 -1.48 8.65
N TRP A 286 -28.17 -0.28 8.23
CA TRP A 286 -26.83 0.25 8.50
C TRP A 286 -26.74 0.80 9.93
N HIS A 287 -25.68 0.47 10.61
CA HIS A 287 -25.36 0.90 11.98
C HIS A 287 -23.98 1.56 12.00
N ALA A 288 -23.80 2.57 12.84
CA ALA A 288 -22.48 3.19 13.03
C ALA A 288 -21.51 2.23 13.73
N ALA A 289 -20.30 2.12 13.23
CA ALA A 289 -19.20 1.43 13.91
C ALA A 289 -18.51 2.36 14.91
N ALA A 290 -17.91 1.79 15.96
CA ALA A 290 -17.10 2.55 16.91
C ALA A 290 -15.69 2.76 16.35
N LEU A 291 -15.34 4.01 16.04
CA LEU A 291 -14.02 4.36 15.51
C LEU A 291 -12.98 4.44 16.63
N VAL A 292 -11.75 4.06 16.32
CA VAL A 292 -10.56 4.27 17.15
C VAL A 292 -9.71 5.35 16.49
N GLU A 293 -9.58 6.50 17.14
CA GLU A 293 -8.73 7.57 16.62
C GLU A 293 -7.25 7.28 16.86
N LEU A 294 -6.46 7.34 15.80
CA LEU A 294 -5.01 7.29 15.86
C LEU A 294 -4.44 8.64 15.42
N PRO A 295 -3.30 9.06 15.98
CA PRO A 295 -2.64 10.30 15.57
C PRO A 295 -2.01 10.16 14.20
N GLY A 296 -1.95 11.29 13.46
CA GLY A 296 -1.27 11.39 12.17
C GLY A 296 -2.23 11.45 10.98
N ARG A 297 -1.80 12.21 9.96
CA ARG A 297 -2.57 12.44 8.73
C ARG A 297 -2.84 11.15 7.97
N TRP A 298 -1.86 10.23 7.98
CA TRP A 298 -1.87 9.01 7.18
C TRP A 298 -2.09 7.75 8.04
N ALA A 299 -2.57 7.91 9.28
CA ALA A 299 -2.98 6.77 10.07
C ALA A 299 -4.26 6.17 9.50
N TRP A 300 -4.35 4.85 9.45
CA TRP A 300 -5.64 4.22 9.22
C TRP A 300 -6.58 4.46 10.42
N THR A 301 -7.86 4.24 10.24
CA THR A 301 -8.87 4.33 11.30
C THR A 301 -9.36 2.93 11.64
N PRO A 302 -8.87 2.32 12.73
CA PRO A 302 -9.45 1.08 13.22
C PRO A 302 -10.89 1.32 13.66
N PHE A 303 -11.75 0.33 13.49
CA PHE A 303 -13.11 0.40 13.97
C PHE A 303 -13.53 -0.93 14.59
N ARG A 304 -14.59 -0.89 15.42
CA ARG A 304 -15.18 -2.06 16.06
C ARG A 304 -16.66 -2.10 15.77
N ILE A 305 -17.15 -3.29 15.48
CA ILE A 305 -18.57 -3.59 15.36
C ILE A 305 -18.93 -4.64 16.41
N ARG A 306 -20.13 -4.52 16.97
CA ARG A 306 -20.69 -5.51 17.89
C ARG A 306 -21.96 -6.04 17.28
N ALA A 307 -21.96 -7.34 16.97
CA ALA A 307 -23.07 -8.03 16.34
C ALA A 307 -23.51 -9.21 17.20
N GLU A 308 -24.76 -9.59 17.08
CA GLU A 308 -25.31 -10.84 17.61
C GLU A 308 -25.50 -11.78 16.43
N LEU A 309 -24.75 -12.89 16.40
CA LEU A 309 -24.78 -13.84 15.30
C LEU A 309 -25.55 -15.11 15.71
N ALA A 310 -26.62 -15.41 14.99
CA ALA A 310 -27.24 -16.72 15.07
C ALA A 310 -26.31 -17.80 14.49
N PRO A 311 -26.43 -19.09 14.90
CA PRO A 311 -25.69 -20.14 14.21
C PRO A 311 -26.05 -20.19 12.72
N GLY A 312 -25.05 -20.23 11.83
CA GLY A 312 -25.23 -20.29 10.37
C GLY A 312 -24.26 -19.42 9.57
N GLN A 313 -24.58 -19.28 8.30
CA GLN A 313 -23.83 -18.42 7.37
C GLN A 313 -24.32 -16.98 7.49
N HIS A 314 -23.40 -16.05 7.51
CA HIS A 314 -23.65 -14.61 7.58
C HIS A 314 -22.77 -13.85 6.58
N GLN A 315 -23.19 -12.62 6.30
CA GLN A 315 -22.36 -11.63 5.63
C GLN A 315 -22.37 -10.30 6.39
N ILE A 316 -21.22 -9.69 6.54
CA ILE A 316 -21.09 -8.35 7.11
C ILE A 316 -20.55 -7.43 6.04
N ARG A 317 -21.26 -6.33 5.80
CA ARG A 317 -20.82 -5.24 4.92
C ARG A 317 -20.35 -4.06 5.74
N THR A 318 -19.28 -3.40 5.30
CA THR A 318 -18.80 -2.15 5.89
C THR A 318 -18.64 -1.09 4.83
N ARG A 319 -18.92 0.17 5.21
CA ARG A 319 -18.83 1.33 4.32
C ARG A 319 -18.18 2.49 5.08
N ALA A 320 -17.03 2.94 4.58
CA ALA A 320 -16.31 4.08 5.14
C ALA A 320 -16.61 5.37 4.36
N THR A 321 -16.62 6.49 5.08
CA THR A 321 -16.69 7.85 4.52
C THR A 321 -15.54 8.67 5.06
N ASP A 322 -14.88 9.46 4.20
CA ASP A 322 -13.77 10.32 4.61
C ASP A 322 -14.19 11.78 4.83
N SER A 323 -13.23 12.62 5.23
CA SER A 323 -13.44 14.05 5.53
C SER A 323 -13.77 14.90 4.31
N ASN A 324 -13.59 14.40 3.09
CA ASN A 324 -14.00 15.09 1.86
C ASN A 324 -15.43 14.73 1.46
N GLY A 325 -16.05 13.78 2.18
CA GLY A 325 -17.37 13.25 1.87
C GLY A 325 -17.34 12.07 0.89
N ASP A 326 -16.17 11.61 0.49
CA ASP A 326 -16.02 10.43 -0.35
C ASP A 326 -16.44 9.19 0.43
N THR A 327 -17.35 8.42 -0.13
CA THR A 327 -17.89 7.19 0.48
C THR A 327 -17.64 5.98 -0.42
N GLN A 328 -17.37 4.83 0.18
CA GLN A 328 -17.25 3.58 -0.58
C GLN A 328 -18.50 3.33 -1.42
N PRO A 329 -18.35 3.05 -2.72
CA PRO A 329 -19.47 2.70 -3.60
C PRO A 329 -19.97 1.27 -3.34
N ASP A 330 -21.21 0.99 -3.71
CA ASP A 330 -21.76 -0.37 -3.63
C ASP A 330 -21.08 -1.33 -4.63
N SER A 331 -20.57 -0.80 -5.75
CA SER A 331 -19.83 -1.56 -6.77
C SER A 331 -18.72 -0.70 -7.36
N VAL A 332 -17.70 -1.35 -7.94
CA VAL A 332 -16.64 -0.70 -8.71
C VAL A 332 -16.62 -1.23 -10.13
N SER A 333 -16.24 -0.37 -11.07
CA SER A 333 -16.02 -0.80 -12.46
C SER A 333 -14.85 -1.80 -12.49
N TYR A 334 -15.05 -2.89 -13.23
CA TYR A 334 -13.96 -3.81 -13.52
C TYR A 334 -12.87 -3.08 -14.31
N ASN A 335 -11.63 -3.25 -13.90
CA ASN A 335 -10.47 -2.82 -14.68
C ASN A 335 -9.57 -4.03 -14.97
N PRO A 336 -8.97 -4.13 -16.17
CA PRO A 336 -8.21 -5.32 -16.59
C PRO A 336 -7.01 -5.65 -15.67
N SER A 337 -6.46 -4.64 -14.98
CA SER A 337 -5.38 -4.85 -14.00
C SER A 337 -5.89 -5.34 -12.63
N THR A 338 -7.21 -5.39 -12.44
CA THR A 338 -7.89 -5.78 -11.18
C THR A 338 -7.25 -5.14 -9.94
N ILE A 339 -7.14 -3.82 -9.96
CA ILE A 339 -6.57 -3.00 -8.88
C ILE A 339 -7.60 -2.03 -8.31
N LEU A 340 -7.30 -1.47 -7.15
CA LEU A 340 -8.10 -0.46 -6.45
C LEU A 340 -9.53 -0.90 -6.11
N TRP A 341 -9.73 -2.18 -5.76
CA TRP A 341 -11.00 -2.61 -5.17
C TRP A 341 -11.35 -1.79 -3.94
N ASN A 342 -12.46 -1.06 -3.99
CA ASN A 342 -12.99 -0.32 -2.84
C ASN A 342 -14.51 -0.40 -2.71
N ALA A 343 -15.18 -1.32 -3.42
CA ALA A 343 -16.60 -1.54 -3.23
C ALA A 343 -16.93 -2.01 -1.80
N VAL A 344 -18.15 -1.72 -1.37
CA VAL A 344 -18.75 -2.33 -0.18
C VAL A 344 -18.70 -3.85 -0.35
N THR A 345 -17.91 -4.52 0.48
CA THR A 345 -17.64 -5.95 0.34
C THR A 345 -18.56 -6.75 1.26
N PRO A 346 -19.38 -7.68 0.74
CA PRO A 346 -20.17 -8.61 1.54
C PRO A 346 -19.27 -9.71 2.12
N HIS A 347 -18.63 -9.41 3.26
CA HIS A 347 -17.67 -10.32 3.89
C HIS A 347 -18.36 -11.52 4.49
N ALA A 348 -18.16 -12.68 3.90
CA ALA A 348 -18.74 -13.95 4.33
C ALA A 348 -18.08 -14.48 5.60
N LEU A 349 -18.87 -15.02 6.54
CA LEU A 349 -18.43 -15.73 7.74
C LEU A 349 -19.43 -16.80 8.14
N VAL A 350 -19.03 -17.70 9.05
CA VAL A 350 -19.87 -18.77 9.58
C VAL A 350 -19.88 -18.69 11.10
N ALA A 351 -21.05 -18.58 11.73
CA ALA A 351 -21.20 -18.61 13.17
C ALA A 351 -21.54 -20.02 13.68
N GLN A 352 -20.79 -20.54 14.66
CA GLN A 352 -21.00 -21.86 15.24
C GLN A 352 -20.93 -21.82 16.77
#